data_581c6dbb2457ad25111fad22b1dfb007
#
_entry.id   581c6dbb2457ad25111fad22b1dfb007
#
_cell.length_a   1.000
_cell.length_b   1.000
_cell.length_c   1.000
_cell.angle_alpha   90.00
_cell.angle_beta   90.00
_cell.angle_gamma   90.00
#
_symmetry.space_group_name_H-M   'P 1'
#
loop_
_entity.id
_entity.type
_entity.pdbx_description
1 polymer ?
#
loop_
_entity_poly.entity_id
_entity_poly.type
_entity_poly.pdbx_seq_one_letter_code
_entity_poly.pdbx_strand_id
1 'polypeptide(L)'
;RLHMDPCWTNDPTKKAENEADISAFSMARYRLYLQKLYIPLIKDAIAHGLYVIVRPPGVCPGDISVGDKYNRYLKAIWKAFAADEYIQQNSGIISIELANEPVRVHLSDGSNSDKALHDYFQPVVDEIRAQGFKGIIWVPGAGYQSQYQDYAKHPITDSEDNFSYAVHVYSGWYGNMTDKNCNHNTFIRNFKSQVPMVETKPIMVTEIDWSPEDPDKA
;
A
#
# COMPACT_ATOMS: atom_id res chain seq x y z
N ARG A 1 2.19 -2.97 -11.24
CA ARG A 1 2.01 -3.31 -9.82
C ARG A 1 1.94 -4.82 -9.65
N LEU A 2 2.84 -5.38 -8.81
CA LEU A 2 2.95 -6.81 -8.59
C LEU A 2 2.20 -7.20 -7.31
N HIS A 3 1.24 -8.10 -7.47
CA HIS A 3 0.46 -8.67 -6.37
C HIS A 3 1.02 -10.05 -5.99
N MET A 4 1.17 -10.26 -4.69
CA MET A 4 1.47 -11.57 -4.13
C MET A 4 0.17 -12.23 -3.63
N ASP A 5 -0.17 -13.39 -4.19
CA ASP A 5 -1.32 -14.14 -3.71
C ASP A 5 -1.03 -14.73 -2.32
N PRO A 6 -1.88 -14.48 -1.30
CA PRO A 6 -1.67 -15.01 0.05
C PRO A 6 -1.58 -16.54 0.11
N CYS A 7 -2.30 -17.25 -0.76
CA CYS A 7 -2.29 -18.72 -0.75
C CYS A 7 -0.89 -19.31 -1.00
N TRP A 8 -0.01 -18.58 -1.67
CA TRP A 8 1.37 -19.03 -1.89
C TRP A 8 2.25 -18.86 -0.65
N THR A 9 1.98 -17.84 0.15
CA THR A 9 2.74 -17.54 1.36
C THR A 9 2.16 -18.17 2.63
N ASN A 10 0.93 -18.67 2.56
CA ASN A 10 0.28 -19.36 3.67
C ASN A 10 0.81 -20.79 3.85
N ASP A 11 0.81 -21.25 5.09
CA ASP A 11 1.04 -22.64 5.45
C ASP A 11 -0.08 -23.52 4.88
N PRO A 12 0.19 -24.49 3.99
CA PRO A 12 -0.85 -25.29 3.35
C PRO A 12 -1.62 -26.22 4.31
N THR A 13 -1.13 -26.38 5.53
CA THR A 13 -1.83 -27.15 6.58
C THR A 13 -2.84 -26.30 7.36
N LYS A 14 -2.84 -24.97 7.13
CA LYS A 14 -3.74 -24.02 7.77
C LYS A 14 -4.70 -23.42 6.76
N LYS A 15 -5.87 -23.04 7.24
CA LYS A 15 -6.88 -22.38 6.44
C LYS A 15 -6.97 -20.91 6.85
N ALA A 16 -6.77 -20.01 5.89
CA ALA A 16 -7.13 -18.60 6.03
C ALA A 16 -8.61 -18.43 5.65
N GLU A 17 -9.31 -17.53 6.31
CA GLU A 17 -10.73 -17.25 6.06
C GLU A 17 -10.93 -16.42 4.79
N ASN A 18 -10.01 -15.48 4.53
CA ASN A 18 -10.02 -14.57 3.39
C ASN A 18 -8.62 -14.00 3.15
N GLU A 19 -8.48 -13.10 2.17
CA GLU A 19 -7.20 -12.47 1.82
C GLU A 19 -6.61 -11.54 2.89
N ALA A 20 -7.42 -11.06 3.83
CA ALA A 20 -6.96 -10.23 4.96
C ALA A 20 -6.50 -11.06 6.16
N ASP A 21 -6.78 -12.37 6.16
CA ASP A 21 -6.44 -13.27 7.26
C ASP A 21 -4.99 -13.76 7.15
N ILE A 22 -4.12 -13.18 7.96
CA ILE A 22 -2.71 -13.57 8.06
C ILE A 22 -2.43 -14.70 9.06
N SER A 23 -3.45 -15.35 9.61
CA SER A 23 -3.28 -16.43 10.61
C SER A 23 -2.53 -17.66 10.07
N ALA A 24 -2.67 -17.91 8.78
CA ALA A 24 -1.98 -19.00 8.08
C ALA A 24 -0.62 -18.57 7.49
N PHE A 25 -0.25 -17.29 7.53
CA PHE A 25 0.99 -16.79 6.93
C PHE A 25 2.23 -17.52 7.46
N SER A 26 3.16 -17.82 6.54
CA SER A 26 4.44 -18.47 6.83
C SER A 26 5.61 -17.64 6.25
N MET A 27 6.43 -17.09 7.12
CA MET A 27 7.64 -16.36 6.72
C MET A 27 8.62 -17.23 5.93
N ALA A 28 8.69 -18.54 6.22
CA ALA A 28 9.53 -19.47 5.48
C ALA A 28 9.05 -19.62 4.02
N ARG A 29 7.72 -19.71 3.82
CA ARG A 29 7.15 -19.76 2.47
C ARG A 29 7.29 -18.42 1.77
N TYR A 30 7.05 -17.29 2.46
CA TYR A 30 7.28 -15.96 1.90
C TYR A 30 8.69 -15.83 1.33
N ARG A 31 9.72 -16.18 2.11
CA ARG A 31 11.13 -16.15 1.65
C ARG A 31 11.38 -17.09 0.48
N LEU A 32 10.79 -18.29 0.49
CA LEU A 32 10.90 -19.23 -0.61
C LEU A 32 10.32 -18.65 -1.92
N TYR A 33 9.08 -18.12 -1.86
CA TYR A 33 8.42 -17.55 -3.02
C TYR A 33 9.05 -16.23 -3.47
N LEU A 34 9.55 -15.42 -2.53
CA LEU A 34 10.34 -14.23 -2.87
C LEU A 34 11.50 -14.59 -3.79
N GLN A 35 12.30 -15.61 -3.42
CA GLN A 35 13.47 -16.02 -4.19
C GLN A 35 13.13 -16.82 -5.46
N LYS A 36 12.13 -17.68 -5.42
CA LYS A 36 11.84 -18.62 -6.51
C LYS A 36 10.88 -18.08 -7.55
N LEU A 37 10.09 -17.06 -7.21
CA LEU A 37 9.05 -16.54 -8.09
C LEU A 37 9.10 -15.00 -8.23
N TYR A 38 9.06 -14.24 -7.13
CA TYR A 38 8.87 -12.78 -7.22
C TYR A 38 10.11 -12.07 -7.74
N ILE A 39 11.29 -12.38 -7.24
CA ILE A 39 12.52 -11.78 -7.78
C ILE A 39 12.73 -12.16 -9.24
N PRO A 40 12.54 -13.41 -9.70
CA PRO A 40 12.53 -13.72 -11.11
C PRO A 40 11.52 -12.94 -11.95
N LEU A 41 10.26 -12.77 -11.48
CA LEU A 41 9.25 -11.96 -12.17
C LEU A 41 9.64 -10.47 -12.22
N ILE A 42 10.19 -9.93 -11.13
CA ILE A 42 10.69 -8.56 -11.09
C ILE A 42 11.82 -8.38 -12.11
N LYS A 43 12.76 -9.33 -12.18
CA LYS A 43 13.86 -9.32 -13.17
C LYS A 43 13.34 -9.33 -14.59
N ASP A 44 12.34 -10.15 -14.87
CA ASP A 44 11.74 -10.24 -16.19
C ASP A 44 11.01 -8.94 -16.57
N ALA A 45 10.22 -8.38 -15.65
CA ALA A 45 9.57 -7.09 -15.86
C ALA A 45 10.57 -5.96 -16.15
N ILE A 46 11.66 -5.89 -15.39
CA ILE A 46 12.73 -4.90 -15.59
C ILE A 46 13.43 -5.11 -16.94
N ALA A 47 13.69 -6.36 -17.34
CA ALA A 47 14.31 -6.68 -18.63
C ALA A 47 13.41 -6.24 -19.82
N HIS A 48 12.09 -6.14 -19.60
CA HIS A 48 11.15 -5.59 -20.57
C HIS A 48 10.88 -4.07 -20.42
N GLY A 49 11.71 -3.37 -19.64
CA GLY A 49 11.65 -1.90 -19.50
C GLY A 49 10.55 -1.40 -18.56
N LEU A 50 10.00 -2.23 -17.69
CA LEU A 50 8.96 -1.86 -16.77
C LEU A 50 9.53 -1.42 -15.41
N TYR A 51 8.98 -0.37 -14.83
CA TYR A 51 9.12 -0.07 -13.40
C TYR A 51 8.19 -0.99 -12.60
N VAL A 52 8.63 -1.42 -11.41
CA VAL A 52 7.89 -2.39 -10.60
C VAL A 52 7.47 -1.77 -9.27
N ILE A 53 6.18 -1.83 -8.97
CA ILE A 53 5.63 -1.55 -7.63
C ILE A 53 5.26 -2.89 -7.02
N VAL A 54 5.78 -3.20 -5.83
CA VAL A 54 5.46 -4.43 -5.10
C VAL A 54 4.59 -4.08 -3.90
N ARG A 55 3.44 -4.77 -3.77
CA ARG A 55 2.57 -4.68 -2.60
C ARG A 55 2.61 -5.97 -1.77
N PRO A 56 2.21 -5.94 -0.48
CA PRO A 56 2.23 -7.14 0.36
C PRO A 56 1.21 -8.19 -0.13
N PRO A 57 1.36 -9.45 0.28
CA PRO A 57 0.36 -10.48 0.04
C PRO A 57 -0.99 -10.12 0.67
N GLY A 58 -2.07 -10.31 -0.09
CA GLY A 58 -3.44 -10.08 0.34
C GLY A 58 -3.84 -8.62 0.48
N VAL A 59 -4.91 -8.39 1.19
CA VAL A 59 -5.47 -7.06 1.50
C VAL A 59 -5.29 -6.76 2.99
N CYS A 60 -5.35 -5.48 3.34
CA CYS A 60 -5.30 -5.06 4.73
C CYS A 60 -6.59 -5.48 5.46
N PRO A 61 -6.51 -5.95 6.72
CA PRO A 61 -7.70 -6.13 7.55
C PRO A 61 -8.49 -4.82 7.67
N GLY A 62 -9.83 -4.93 7.75
CA GLY A 62 -10.72 -3.76 7.80
C GLY A 62 -10.51 -2.83 9.00
N ASP A 63 -10.05 -3.40 10.14
CA ASP A 63 -9.66 -2.66 11.34
C ASP A 63 -8.25 -3.07 11.76
N ILE A 64 -7.36 -2.11 11.83
CA ILE A 64 -5.97 -2.29 12.26
C ILE A 64 -5.62 -1.31 13.36
N SER A 65 -4.69 -1.70 14.25
CA SER A 65 -4.23 -0.87 15.36
C SER A 65 -2.71 -0.85 15.44
N VAL A 66 -2.16 0.27 15.87
CA VAL A 66 -0.72 0.46 16.04
C VAL A 66 -0.11 -0.70 16.85
N GLY A 67 0.88 -1.39 16.29
CA GLY A 67 1.56 -2.51 16.91
C GLY A 67 0.79 -3.83 16.92
N ASP A 68 -0.32 -3.95 16.19
CA ASP A 68 -1.10 -5.19 16.06
C ASP A 68 -0.34 -6.30 15.30
N LYS A 69 -1.02 -7.43 15.06
CA LYS A 69 -0.42 -8.56 14.32
C LYS A 69 -0.09 -8.19 12.89
N TYR A 70 -0.95 -7.39 12.22
CA TYR A 70 -0.75 -7.00 10.84
C TYR A 70 0.39 -5.97 10.70
N ASN A 71 0.55 -5.04 11.66
CA ASN A 71 1.70 -4.13 11.70
C ASN A 71 3.04 -4.89 11.82
N ARG A 72 3.10 -5.90 12.71
CA ARG A 72 4.27 -6.76 12.83
C ARG A 72 4.53 -7.60 11.57
N TYR A 73 3.48 -8.09 10.93
CA TYR A 73 3.55 -8.81 9.66
C TYR A 73 4.14 -7.92 8.57
N LEU A 74 3.65 -6.69 8.37
CA LEU A 74 4.19 -5.77 7.38
C LEU A 74 5.68 -5.48 7.62
N LYS A 75 6.08 -5.20 8.84
CA LYS A 75 7.51 -5.00 9.17
C LYS A 75 8.35 -6.23 8.83
N ALA A 76 7.85 -7.42 9.13
CA ALA A 76 8.61 -8.65 8.87
C ALA A 76 8.79 -8.95 7.37
N ILE A 77 7.74 -8.80 6.56
CA ILE A 77 7.83 -9.04 5.11
C ILE A 77 8.70 -8.00 4.43
N TRP A 78 8.52 -6.71 4.78
CA TRP A 78 9.28 -5.63 4.16
C TRP A 78 10.74 -5.64 4.58
N LYS A 79 11.04 -6.03 5.83
CA LYS A 79 12.42 -6.33 6.24
C LYS A 79 13.06 -7.37 5.34
N ALA A 80 12.39 -8.49 5.10
CA ALA A 80 12.93 -9.56 4.27
C ALA A 80 13.06 -9.16 2.79
N PHE A 81 12.13 -8.37 2.25
CA PHE A 81 12.16 -7.85 0.89
C PHE A 81 13.28 -6.83 0.71
N ALA A 82 13.33 -5.81 1.57
CA ALA A 82 14.27 -4.71 1.49
C ALA A 82 15.73 -5.12 1.76
N ALA A 83 15.96 -6.24 2.48
CA ALA A 83 17.28 -6.78 2.73
C ALA A 83 17.85 -7.57 1.54
N ASP A 84 17.07 -7.86 0.51
CA ASP A 84 17.54 -8.61 -0.65
C ASP A 84 18.48 -7.75 -1.51
N GLU A 85 19.65 -8.31 -1.86
CA GLU A 85 20.69 -7.57 -2.59
C GLU A 85 20.23 -7.10 -3.97
N TYR A 86 19.49 -7.93 -4.71
CA TYR A 86 18.98 -7.53 -6.03
C TYR A 86 17.97 -6.39 -5.92
N ILE A 87 17.10 -6.42 -4.91
CA ILE A 87 16.12 -5.36 -4.65
C ILE A 87 16.82 -4.05 -4.32
N GLN A 88 17.85 -4.08 -3.48
CA GLN A 88 18.63 -2.88 -3.13
C GLN A 88 19.36 -2.29 -4.34
N GLN A 89 20.04 -3.12 -5.12
CA GLN A 89 20.79 -2.70 -6.32
C GLN A 89 19.89 -2.09 -7.40
N ASN A 90 18.60 -2.47 -7.44
CA ASN A 90 17.63 -2.01 -8.42
C ASN A 90 16.55 -1.08 -7.80
N SER A 91 16.83 -0.49 -6.65
CA SER A 91 15.87 0.36 -5.93
C SER A 91 15.46 1.63 -6.70
N GLY A 92 16.18 2.01 -7.76
CA GLY A 92 15.78 3.11 -8.65
C GLY A 92 14.61 2.77 -9.60
N ILE A 93 14.28 1.48 -9.78
CA ILE A 93 13.23 0.99 -10.67
C ILE A 93 12.26 0.04 -9.98
N ILE A 94 12.55 -0.33 -8.73
CA ILE A 94 11.67 -1.10 -7.84
C ILE A 94 11.18 -0.19 -6.73
N SER A 95 9.89 -0.21 -6.46
CA SER A 95 9.27 0.54 -5.38
C SER A 95 8.37 -0.35 -4.52
N ILE A 96 8.09 0.09 -3.30
CA ILE A 96 7.32 -0.65 -2.30
C ILE A 96 6.03 0.11 -2.00
N GLU A 97 4.89 -0.55 -2.09
CA GLU A 97 3.61 -0.08 -1.59
C GLU A 97 3.31 -0.78 -0.26
N LEU A 98 3.26 -0.01 0.84
CA LEU A 98 3.34 -0.55 2.20
C LEU A 98 2.23 -1.52 2.58
N ALA A 99 0.99 -1.26 2.15
CA ALA A 99 -0.17 -2.10 2.40
C ALA A 99 -1.21 -1.90 1.30
N ASN A 100 -2.14 -2.84 1.16
CA ASN A 100 -3.26 -2.73 0.24
C ASN A 100 -4.55 -2.43 0.99
N GLU A 101 -5.12 -1.25 0.75
CA GLU A 101 -6.45 -0.83 1.20
C GLU A 101 -6.68 -0.87 2.72
N PRO A 102 -5.91 -0.15 3.54
CA PRO A 102 -6.31 0.10 4.92
C PRO A 102 -7.67 0.79 4.98
N VAL A 103 -8.57 0.32 5.85
CA VAL A 103 -9.91 0.90 5.98
C VAL A 103 -9.98 1.81 7.20
N ARG A 104 -9.83 1.26 8.41
CA ARG A 104 -9.79 2.00 9.67
C ARG A 104 -8.49 1.71 10.40
N VAL A 105 -7.83 2.76 10.87
CA VAL A 105 -6.57 2.68 11.59
C VAL A 105 -6.73 3.33 12.96
N HIS A 106 -6.37 2.60 14.01
CA HIS A 106 -6.54 3.00 15.40
C HIS A 106 -5.19 3.11 16.12
N LEU A 107 -5.16 3.84 17.22
CA LEU A 107 -4.04 3.77 18.16
C LEU A 107 -3.95 2.37 18.80
N SER A 108 -2.87 2.12 19.53
CA SER A 108 -2.61 0.81 20.16
C SER A 108 -3.65 0.37 21.20
N ASP A 109 -4.41 1.32 21.75
CA ASP A 109 -5.52 1.09 22.68
C ASP A 109 -6.88 0.93 21.98
N GLY A 110 -6.90 0.97 20.63
CA GLY A 110 -8.10 0.88 19.82
C GLY A 110 -8.84 2.21 19.63
N SER A 111 -8.36 3.31 20.18
CA SER A 111 -8.99 4.62 20.02
C SER A 111 -8.72 5.24 18.64
N ASN A 112 -9.62 6.12 18.20
CA ASN A 112 -9.46 6.90 16.97
C ASN A 112 -8.56 8.11 17.24
N SER A 113 -7.67 8.40 16.29
CA SER A 113 -6.81 9.58 16.31
C SER A 113 -6.34 9.91 14.90
N ASP A 114 -6.19 11.20 14.60
CA ASP A 114 -5.56 11.68 13.38
C ASP A 114 -4.06 11.33 13.28
N LYS A 115 -3.47 10.86 14.39
CA LYS A 115 -2.09 10.38 14.44
C LYS A 115 -1.95 8.89 14.09
N ALA A 116 -3.04 8.14 14.09
CA ALA A 116 -3.01 6.69 13.98
C ALA A 116 -2.35 6.20 12.68
N LEU A 117 -2.63 6.83 11.53
CA LEU A 117 -1.99 6.50 10.26
C LEU A 117 -0.46 6.69 10.31
N HIS A 118 0.00 7.81 10.83
CA HIS A 118 1.44 8.06 11.02
C HIS A 118 2.06 6.99 11.94
N ASP A 119 1.51 6.81 13.15
CA ASP A 119 2.08 5.90 14.15
C ASP A 119 2.04 4.43 13.69
N TYR A 120 1.14 4.09 12.76
CA TYR A 120 1.07 2.76 12.15
C TYR A 120 2.13 2.54 11.08
N PHE A 121 2.28 3.48 10.13
CA PHE A 121 3.13 3.28 8.95
C PHE A 121 4.55 3.80 9.09
N GLN A 122 4.81 4.80 9.95
CA GLN A 122 6.18 5.30 10.18
C GLN A 122 7.16 4.18 10.58
N PRO A 123 6.84 3.29 11.55
CA PRO A 123 7.76 2.20 11.91
C PRO A 123 7.98 1.16 10.79
N VAL A 124 7.08 1.08 9.80
CA VAL A 124 7.25 0.22 8.62
C VAL A 124 8.23 0.87 7.64
N VAL A 125 8.12 2.18 7.41
CA VAL A 125 9.08 2.95 6.60
C VAL A 125 10.48 2.84 7.22
N ASP A 126 10.60 3.07 8.51
CA ASP A 126 11.87 3.00 9.24
C ASP A 126 12.53 1.62 9.12
N GLU A 127 11.75 0.53 9.24
CA GLU A 127 12.25 -0.84 9.06
C GLU A 127 12.80 -1.07 7.65
N ILE A 128 12.11 -0.59 6.60
CA ILE A 128 12.57 -0.69 5.21
C ILE A 128 13.89 0.07 5.03
N ARG A 129 13.98 1.30 5.52
CA ARG A 129 15.19 2.13 5.41
C ARG A 129 16.37 1.55 6.20
N ALA A 130 16.10 0.97 7.35
CA ALA A 130 17.11 0.28 8.17
C ALA A 130 17.77 -0.91 7.44
N GLN A 131 17.12 -1.47 6.40
CA GLN A 131 17.72 -2.50 5.56
C GLN A 131 18.58 -1.93 4.41
N GLY A 132 18.60 -0.61 4.19
CA GLY A 132 19.37 0.04 3.13
C GLY A 132 18.62 0.22 1.80
N PHE A 133 17.33 -0.05 1.74
CA PHE A 133 16.53 0.19 0.54
C PHE A 133 16.35 1.71 0.32
N LYS A 134 16.67 2.20 -0.89
CA LYS A 134 16.64 3.63 -1.25
C LYS A 134 15.55 4.00 -2.25
N GLY A 135 14.80 3.02 -2.74
CA GLY A 135 13.72 3.25 -3.71
C GLY A 135 12.50 3.95 -3.12
N ILE A 136 11.55 4.28 -3.97
CA ILE A 136 10.33 4.95 -3.54
C ILE A 136 9.50 4.03 -2.64
N ILE A 137 9.02 4.60 -1.53
CA ILE A 137 8.02 3.97 -0.66
C ILE A 137 6.69 4.69 -0.88
N TRP A 138 5.67 3.93 -1.30
CA TRP A 138 4.31 4.39 -1.50
C TRP A 138 3.50 4.12 -0.24
N VAL A 139 3.09 5.19 0.44
CA VAL A 139 2.38 5.13 1.71
C VAL A 139 0.87 5.14 1.45
N PRO A 140 0.10 4.17 1.99
CA PRO A 140 -1.34 4.13 1.81
C PRO A 140 -2.06 5.05 2.80
N GLY A 141 -3.23 5.54 2.41
CA GLY A 141 -4.18 6.21 3.31
C GLY A 141 -5.23 5.26 3.87
N ALA A 142 -6.11 5.76 4.75
CA ALA A 142 -7.30 5.05 5.21
C ALA A 142 -8.41 5.02 4.14
N GLY A 143 -9.57 4.44 4.47
CA GLY A 143 -10.74 4.42 3.61
C GLY A 143 -10.47 3.81 2.24
N TYR A 144 -9.86 2.61 2.21
CA TYR A 144 -9.45 1.92 0.97
C TYR A 144 -8.46 2.72 0.12
N GLN A 145 -7.47 3.36 0.76
CA GLN A 145 -6.49 4.25 0.10
C GLN A 145 -7.11 5.47 -0.60
N SER A 146 -8.14 6.06 0.00
CA SER A 146 -8.79 7.28 -0.50
C SER A 146 -8.67 8.48 0.43
N GLN A 147 -8.25 8.32 1.71
CA GLN A 147 -8.27 9.34 2.75
C GLN A 147 -6.87 9.56 3.34
N TYR A 148 -6.34 10.78 3.19
CA TYR A 148 -4.95 11.14 3.54
C TYR A 148 -4.84 12.39 4.42
N GLN A 149 -5.97 12.95 4.89
CA GLN A 149 -5.98 14.23 5.62
C GLN A 149 -5.11 14.19 6.88
N ASP A 150 -5.02 13.03 7.52
CA ASP A 150 -4.26 12.85 8.76
C ASP A 150 -2.76 13.04 8.53
N TYR A 151 -2.24 12.67 7.37
CA TYR A 151 -0.84 12.92 7.03
C TYR A 151 -0.51 14.41 6.79
N ALA A 152 -1.50 15.25 6.54
CA ALA A 152 -1.27 16.70 6.48
C ALA A 152 -0.96 17.28 7.87
N LYS A 153 -1.42 16.64 8.95
CA LYS A 153 -1.13 17.02 10.33
C LYS A 153 0.06 16.27 10.90
N HIS A 154 0.17 15.00 10.56
CA HIS A 154 1.21 14.08 11.07
C HIS A 154 1.90 13.40 9.88
N PRO A 155 2.80 14.12 9.16
CA PRO A 155 3.43 13.60 7.95
C PRO A 155 4.41 12.46 8.28
N ILE A 156 4.53 11.52 7.34
CA ILE A 156 5.61 10.53 7.36
C ILE A 156 6.95 11.27 7.19
N THR A 157 7.97 10.82 7.87
CA THR A 157 9.35 11.22 7.67
C THR A 157 10.14 10.08 7.04
N ASP A 158 11.14 10.41 6.23
CA ASP A 158 11.94 9.42 5.53
C ASP A 158 13.39 9.88 5.43
N SER A 159 14.33 9.04 5.86
CA SER A 159 15.76 9.36 5.85
C SER A 159 16.36 9.56 4.46
N GLU A 160 15.74 8.98 3.42
CA GLU A 160 16.15 9.15 2.02
C GLU A 160 15.35 10.23 1.28
N ASP A 161 14.36 10.85 1.95
CA ASP A 161 13.36 11.77 1.35
C ASP A 161 12.76 11.23 0.03
N ASN A 162 12.56 9.91 -0.03
CA ASN A 162 12.11 9.21 -1.23
C ASN A 162 10.85 8.37 -0.96
N PHE A 163 9.81 9.04 -0.46
CA PHE A 163 8.48 8.46 -0.28
C PHE A 163 7.41 9.34 -0.90
N SER A 164 6.27 8.73 -1.18
CA SER A 164 5.05 9.44 -1.57
C SER A 164 3.82 8.59 -1.30
N TYR A 165 2.68 8.90 -1.91
CA TYR A 165 1.41 8.29 -1.55
C TYR A 165 0.82 7.50 -2.71
N ALA A 166 0.34 6.29 -2.42
CA ALA A 166 -0.39 5.45 -3.35
C ALA A 166 -1.90 5.59 -3.11
N VAL A 167 -2.63 6.00 -4.13
CA VAL A 167 -4.07 6.30 -4.05
C VAL A 167 -4.84 5.33 -4.92
N HIS A 168 -6.00 4.87 -4.44
CA HIS A 168 -6.98 4.14 -5.24
C HIS A 168 -8.09 5.08 -5.67
N VAL A 169 -8.52 4.96 -6.92
CA VAL A 169 -9.55 5.82 -7.51
C VAL A 169 -10.62 4.94 -8.14
N TYR A 170 -11.75 4.85 -7.48
CA TYR A 170 -12.92 4.12 -7.97
C TYR A 170 -14.09 5.08 -8.20
N SER A 171 -15.03 4.67 -9.05
CA SER A 171 -16.26 5.41 -9.32
C SER A 171 -16.95 5.81 -8.02
N GLY A 172 -17.27 7.10 -7.89
CA GLY A 172 -17.99 7.63 -6.72
C GLY A 172 -17.15 8.04 -5.52
N TRP A 173 -15.86 7.66 -5.42
CA TRP A 173 -15.07 7.95 -4.22
C TRP A 173 -14.75 9.43 -4.02
N TYR A 174 -14.45 10.15 -5.09
CA TYR A 174 -14.15 11.59 -5.06
C TYR A 174 -15.25 12.44 -5.66
N GLY A 175 -16.42 11.88 -5.83
CA GLY A 175 -17.65 12.46 -6.35
C GLY A 175 -18.63 11.35 -6.68
N ASN A 176 -19.91 11.60 -6.57
CA ASN A 176 -20.90 10.60 -6.93
C ASN A 176 -21.10 10.60 -8.44
N MET A 177 -20.69 9.53 -9.13
CA MET A 177 -20.85 9.40 -10.59
C MET A 177 -22.31 9.30 -11.05
N THR A 178 -23.22 8.95 -10.13
CA THR A 178 -24.67 8.95 -10.39
C THR A 178 -25.31 10.31 -10.13
N ASP A 179 -24.59 11.24 -9.49
CA ASP A 179 -25.07 12.58 -9.23
C ASP A 179 -24.87 13.47 -10.46
N LYS A 180 -25.90 14.22 -10.82
CA LYS A 180 -25.83 15.25 -11.87
C LYS A 180 -24.76 16.32 -11.62
N ASN A 181 -24.27 16.42 -10.38
CA ASN A 181 -23.19 17.30 -9.95
C ASN A 181 -21.79 16.67 -10.05
N CYS A 182 -21.67 15.40 -10.40
CA CYS A 182 -20.38 14.79 -10.64
C CYS A 182 -19.78 15.34 -11.94
N ASN A 183 -18.76 16.15 -11.78
CA ASN A 183 -18.03 16.74 -12.89
C ASN A 183 -16.56 16.92 -12.49
N HIS A 184 -15.73 17.24 -13.46
CA HIS A 184 -14.31 17.46 -13.30
C HIS A 184 -13.94 18.36 -12.09
N ASN A 185 -14.63 19.48 -11.91
CA ASN A 185 -14.35 20.41 -10.81
C ASN A 185 -14.73 19.82 -9.44
N THR A 186 -15.81 19.07 -9.37
CA THR A 186 -16.21 18.35 -8.15
C THR A 186 -15.22 17.27 -7.79
N PHE A 187 -14.78 16.48 -8.79
CA PHE A 187 -13.74 15.47 -8.59
C PHE A 187 -12.45 16.11 -8.07
N ILE A 188 -11.91 17.12 -8.74
CA ILE A 188 -10.67 17.79 -8.33
C ILE A 188 -10.78 18.35 -6.91
N ARG A 189 -11.88 19.05 -6.60
CA ARG A 189 -12.09 19.61 -5.26
C ARG A 189 -12.09 18.52 -4.19
N ASN A 190 -12.83 17.44 -4.41
CA ASN A 190 -12.94 16.34 -3.45
C ASN A 190 -11.63 15.57 -3.34
N PHE A 191 -10.96 15.31 -4.47
CA PHE A 191 -9.66 14.66 -4.46
C PHE A 191 -8.64 15.48 -3.64
N LYS A 192 -8.50 16.78 -3.89
CA LYS A 192 -7.62 17.66 -3.11
C LYS A 192 -7.99 17.72 -1.63
N SER A 193 -9.27 17.64 -1.30
CA SER A 193 -9.73 17.60 0.09
C SER A 193 -9.34 16.30 0.80
N GLN A 194 -9.43 15.16 0.12
CA GLN A 194 -9.11 13.84 0.66
C GLN A 194 -7.59 13.54 0.60
N VAL A 195 -6.88 14.09 -0.38
CA VAL A 195 -5.46 13.90 -0.64
C VAL A 195 -4.75 15.26 -0.67
N PRO A 196 -4.69 15.98 0.45
CA PRO A 196 -4.19 17.38 0.47
C PRO A 196 -2.74 17.52 0.05
N MET A 197 -1.92 16.47 0.13
CA MET A 197 -0.52 16.49 -0.28
C MET A 197 -0.32 16.40 -1.81
N VAL A 198 -1.37 16.25 -2.61
CA VAL A 198 -1.28 16.19 -4.08
C VAL A 198 -0.61 17.45 -4.69
N GLU A 199 -0.61 18.56 -3.98
CA GLU A 199 0.05 19.80 -4.44
C GLU A 199 1.55 19.87 -4.09
N THR A 200 2.03 18.98 -3.22
CA THR A 200 3.39 19.04 -2.66
C THR A 200 4.20 17.77 -2.82
N LYS A 201 3.55 16.65 -3.07
CA LYS A 201 4.19 15.34 -3.26
C LYS A 201 3.65 14.66 -4.52
N PRO A 202 4.46 13.86 -5.22
CA PRO A 202 3.95 12.99 -6.29
C PRO A 202 2.89 12.04 -5.74
N ILE A 203 1.87 11.75 -6.53
CA ILE A 203 0.83 10.77 -6.18
C ILE A 203 0.82 9.69 -7.27
N MET A 204 0.81 8.44 -6.85
CA MET A 204 0.62 7.29 -7.73
C MET A 204 -0.78 6.73 -7.57
N VAL A 205 -1.54 6.69 -8.64
CA VAL A 205 -2.79 5.92 -8.66
C VAL A 205 -2.43 4.47 -8.95
N THR A 206 -2.49 3.64 -7.90
CA THR A 206 -2.07 2.23 -7.97
C THR A 206 -3.22 1.28 -8.29
N GLU A 207 -4.45 1.72 -8.09
CA GLU A 207 -5.65 1.06 -8.60
C GLU A 207 -6.63 2.11 -9.13
N ILE A 208 -7.23 1.82 -10.27
CA ILE A 208 -8.29 2.63 -10.85
C ILE A 208 -9.33 1.71 -11.49
N ASP A 209 -10.59 1.96 -11.18
CA ASP A 209 -11.71 1.45 -11.95
C ASP A 209 -12.61 2.64 -12.34
N TRP A 210 -12.82 2.78 -13.61
CA TRP A 210 -13.64 3.82 -14.21
C TRP A 210 -14.72 3.22 -15.11
N SER A 211 -15.21 2.05 -14.74
CA SER A 211 -16.31 1.41 -15.43
C SER A 211 -17.63 1.99 -14.92
N PRO A 212 -18.35 2.79 -15.71
CA PRO A 212 -19.69 3.23 -15.31
C PRO A 212 -20.61 2.00 -15.22
N GLU A 213 -21.41 1.93 -14.16
CA GLU A 213 -22.44 0.88 -14.01
C GLU A 213 -23.46 0.92 -15.18
N ASP A 214 -23.59 2.07 -15.82
CA ASP A 214 -24.47 2.32 -16.95
C ASP A 214 -23.62 2.79 -18.16
N PRO A 215 -23.41 1.96 -19.18
CA PRO A 215 -22.59 2.30 -20.34
C PRO A 215 -23.13 3.51 -21.12
N ASP A 216 -24.41 3.86 -21.00
CA ASP A 216 -24.99 5.02 -21.63
C ASP A 216 -24.65 6.35 -20.93
N LYS A 217 -23.95 6.27 -19.77
CA LYS A 217 -23.48 7.43 -19.00
C LYS A 217 -21.96 7.63 -19.07
N ALA A 218 -21.27 6.88 -19.91
CA ALA A 218 -19.83 6.97 -20.11
C ALA A 218 -19.43 8.21 -20.93
#